data_cbcc4c9822636f724b21bc0f4da68e8f
#
_entry.id   cbcc4c9822636f724b21bc0f4da68e8f
#
_cell.length_a   1.000
_cell.length_b   1.000
_cell.length_c   1.000
_cell.angle_alpha   90.00
_cell.angle_beta   90.00
_cell.angle_gamma   90.00
#
_symmetry.space_group_name_H-M   'P 1'
#
loop_
_entity.id
_entity.type
_entity.pdbx_description
1 polymer ?
#
loop_
_entity_poly.entity_id
_entity_poly.type
_entity_poly.pdbx_seq_one_letter_code
_entity_poly.pdbx_strand_id
1 'polypeptide(L)'
;VEKGDIKFVPERFTKNYINWMKGGRDWCISRQLWWGHQIPAWYCDDCGETVVAKSAPCTCPKCGSTKLTRDPDTLDTWFSSALWPFSTLGWPNEDSADLKYFYPTNTLVTGYDMIFSGLAYTGKAPFDTVCIHGIVRDSQGRKMSKSLGNGIDPLEVIAQYGADALRFMLVDGSTPGNDMRYIEKKVEAARNFANKLWNATRFVLMNLPEDFEPGLPCEELLDMSDKWVLTKLNQVAGAMTDNLEHYEMGLAAAKINSFIWDVYCDWFIEIAKPRLN
;
A
#
# COMPACT_ATOMS: atom_id res chain seq x y z
N VAL A 1 11.32 1.86 -17.02
CA VAL A 1 10.73 3.20 -16.79
C VAL A 1 10.77 4.03 -18.06
N GLU A 2 11.96 4.36 -18.63
CA GLU A 2 12.06 5.15 -19.87
C GLU A 2 11.36 4.51 -21.07
N LYS A 3 11.29 3.19 -21.11
CA LYS A 3 10.56 2.42 -22.13
C LYS A 3 9.06 2.24 -21.84
N GLY A 4 8.59 2.69 -20.67
CA GLY A 4 7.20 2.54 -20.24
C GLY A 4 6.84 1.22 -19.57
N ASP A 5 7.82 0.32 -19.34
CA ASP A 5 7.56 -0.96 -18.66
C ASP A 5 7.14 -0.81 -17.20
N ILE A 6 7.49 0.31 -16.57
CA ILE A 6 7.06 0.67 -15.22
C ILE A 6 6.44 2.06 -15.25
N LYS A 7 5.22 2.17 -14.75
CA LYS A 7 4.47 3.43 -14.61
C LYS A 7 4.50 3.91 -13.17
N PHE A 8 4.67 5.22 -12.97
CA PHE A 8 4.56 5.85 -11.66
C PHE A 8 3.24 6.61 -11.52
N VAL A 9 2.59 6.41 -10.40
CA VAL A 9 1.40 7.18 -10.02
C VAL A 9 1.72 7.94 -8.72
N PRO A 10 1.76 9.29 -8.74
CA PRO A 10 1.59 10.16 -9.91
C PRO A 10 2.85 10.21 -10.79
N GLU A 11 2.67 10.51 -12.07
CA GLU A 11 3.69 10.50 -13.12
C GLU A 11 4.92 11.39 -12.81
N ARG A 12 4.74 12.46 -12.03
CA ARG A 12 5.83 13.36 -11.63
C ARG A 12 7.03 12.65 -10.98
N PHE A 13 6.83 11.49 -10.37
CA PHE A 13 7.89 10.69 -9.74
C PHE A 13 8.74 9.93 -10.77
N THR A 14 8.26 9.73 -11.98
CA THR A 14 9.05 9.12 -13.08
C THR A 14 10.37 9.86 -13.29
N LYS A 15 10.32 11.18 -13.44
CA LYS A 15 11.52 12.01 -13.64
C LYS A 15 12.46 11.98 -12.43
N ASN A 16 11.89 12.01 -11.22
CA ASN A 16 12.69 11.93 -9.99
C ASN A 16 13.42 10.60 -9.90
N TYR A 17 12.74 9.49 -10.19
CA TYR A 17 13.33 8.17 -10.21
C TYR A 17 14.46 8.04 -11.25
N ILE A 18 14.21 8.45 -12.49
CA ILE A 18 15.20 8.40 -13.58
C ILE A 18 16.45 9.24 -13.21
N ASN A 19 16.27 10.46 -12.69
CA ASN A 19 17.37 11.31 -12.29
C ASN A 19 18.19 10.67 -11.15
N TRP A 20 17.52 10.06 -10.19
CA TRP A 20 18.18 9.36 -9.10
C TRP A 20 18.99 8.16 -9.60
N MET A 21 18.42 7.34 -10.50
CA MET A 21 19.10 6.19 -11.09
C MET A 21 20.32 6.60 -11.95
N LYS A 22 20.20 7.68 -12.70
CA LYS A 22 21.31 8.22 -13.53
C LYS A 22 22.40 8.87 -12.67
N GLY A 23 22.05 9.46 -11.55
CA GLY A 23 22.94 10.07 -10.58
C GLY A 23 23.42 9.12 -9.47
N GLY A 24 23.13 7.84 -9.59
CA GLY A 24 23.46 6.82 -8.57
C GLY A 24 24.95 6.80 -8.24
N ARG A 25 25.25 6.73 -6.94
CA ARG A 25 26.60 6.54 -6.41
C ARG A 25 26.73 5.13 -5.86
N ASP A 26 28.00 4.69 -5.69
CA ASP A 26 28.28 3.44 -5.03
C ASP A 26 27.65 3.42 -3.63
N TRP A 27 27.03 2.30 -3.31
CA TRP A 27 26.35 2.11 -2.05
C TRP A 27 27.14 1.15 -1.18
N CYS A 28 27.57 1.62 -0.01
CA CYS A 28 28.15 0.75 0.99
C CYS A 28 27.06 -0.12 1.60
N ILE A 29 27.14 -1.43 1.37
CA ILE A 29 26.15 -2.41 1.84
C ILE A 29 26.50 -2.98 3.22
N SER A 30 27.67 -2.70 3.79
CA SER A 30 28.07 -3.17 5.12
C SER A 30 27.54 -2.30 6.24
N ARG A 31 27.12 -2.93 7.34
CA ARG A 31 26.69 -2.29 8.58
C ARG A 31 27.34 -2.98 9.78
N GLN A 32 27.81 -2.18 10.72
CA GLN A 32 28.43 -2.63 11.97
C GLN A 32 27.35 -2.85 13.03
N LEU A 33 26.45 -3.82 12.77
CA LEU A 33 25.34 -4.15 13.65
C LEU A 33 25.57 -5.50 14.32
N TRP A 34 25.16 -5.61 15.58
CA TRP A 34 25.20 -6.88 16.31
C TRP A 34 24.25 -7.92 15.72
N TRP A 35 23.10 -7.49 15.23
CA TRP A 35 22.06 -8.36 14.69
C TRP A 35 21.84 -8.09 13.21
N GLY A 36 21.84 -9.13 12.42
CA GLY A 36 21.62 -9.09 10.98
C GLY A 36 22.25 -10.27 10.26
N HIS A 37 22.06 -10.36 8.95
CA HIS A 37 22.71 -11.37 8.13
C HIS A 37 24.12 -10.91 7.78
N GLN A 38 25.09 -11.69 8.25
CA GLN A 38 26.52 -11.41 8.06
C GLN A 38 26.91 -11.50 6.58
N ILE A 39 27.76 -10.60 6.14
CA ILE A 39 28.28 -10.57 4.76
C ILE A 39 28.94 -11.91 4.43
N PRO A 40 28.55 -12.58 3.33
CA PRO A 40 29.10 -13.88 2.95
C PRO A 40 30.44 -13.74 2.19
N ALA A 41 31.37 -12.99 2.76
CA ALA A 41 32.70 -12.74 2.19
C ALA A 41 33.78 -13.16 3.15
N TRP A 42 34.90 -13.63 2.62
CA TRP A 42 36.11 -14.03 3.35
C TRP A 42 37.34 -13.39 2.71
N TYR A 43 38.23 -12.87 3.50
CA TYR A 43 39.48 -12.25 3.08
C TYR A 43 40.62 -13.21 3.29
N CYS A 44 41.43 -13.42 2.26
CA CYS A 44 42.63 -14.25 2.40
C CYS A 44 43.77 -13.44 3.02
N ASP A 45 44.26 -13.86 4.19
CA ASP A 45 45.32 -13.18 4.93
C ASP A 45 46.66 -13.22 4.20
N ASP A 46 46.90 -14.23 3.33
CA ASP A 46 48.16 -14.40 2.63
C ASP A 46 48.23 -13.65 1.28
N CYS A 47 47.14 -13.46 0.56
CA CYS A 47 47.18 -12.81 -0.77
C CYS A 47 46.19 -11.67 -0.95
N GLY A 48 45.36 -11.36 0.06
CA GLY A 48 44.38 -10.28 0.01
C GLY A 48 43.16 -10.54 -0.90
N GLU A 49 43.00 -11.75 -1.41
CA GLU A 49 41.84 -12.10 -2.26
C GLU A 49 40.55 -12.10 -1.45
N THR A 50 39.47 -11.56 -2.04
CA THR A 50 38.12 -11.60 -1.45
C THR A 50 37.33 -12.75 -2.06
N VAL A 51 36.91 -13.69 -1.22
CA VAL A 51 36.14 -14.87 -1.63
C VAL A 51 34.72 -14.73 -1.17
N VAL A 52 33.77 -14.66 -2.11
CA VAL A 52 32.33 -14.64 -1.81
C VAL A 52 31.77 -16.04 -2.01
N ALA A 53 31.15 -16.60 -0.97
CA ALA A 53 30.64 -17.98 -1.00
C ALA A 53 29.39 -18.14 -0.12
N LYS A 54 28.54 -19.15 -0.44
CA LYS A 54 27.35 -19.48 0.36
C LYS A 54 27.70 -20.10 1.72
N SER A 55 28.83 -20.77 1.79
CA SER A 55 29.39 -21.40 3.00
C SER A 55 30.89 -21.07 3.12
N ALA A 56 31.45 -21.21 4.32
CA ALA A 56 32.85 -20.94 4.55
C ALA A 56 33.75 -21.76 3.59
N PRO A 57 34.57 -21.12 2.75
CA PRO A 57 35.46 -21.82 1.84
C PRO A 57 36.59 -22.47 2.65
N CYS A 58 37.04 -23.65 2.23
CA CYS A 58 38.15 -24.36 2.89
C CYS A 58 39.50 -23.73 2.55
N THR A 59 39.64 -23.21 1.33
CA THR A 59 40.90 -22.65 0.82
C THR A 59 40.63 -21.46 -0.09
N CYS A 60 41.62 -20.57 -0.15
CA CYS A 60 41.61 -19.46 -1.11
C CYS A 60 41.74 -19.99 -2.54
N PRO A 61 40.85 -19.66 -3.47
CA PRO A 61 40.90 -20.14 -4.84
C PRO A 61 42.12 -19.59 -5.62
N LYS A 62 42.74 -18.50 -5.14
CA LYS A 62 43.85 -17.85 -5.84
C LYS A 62 45.22 -18.39 -5.39
N CYS A 63 45.42 -18.60 -4.09
CA CYS A 63 46.73 -19.00 -3.57
C CYS A 63 46.73 -20.33 -2.79
N GLY A 64 45.57 -20.97 -2.61
CA GLY A 64 45.47 -22.24 -1.86
C GLY A 64 45.58 -22.11 -0.34
N SER A 65 45.75 -20.91 0.21
CA SER A 65 45.84 -20.70 1.65
C SER A 65 44.55 -21.08 2.38
N THR A 66 44.69 -21.62 3.59
CA THR A 66 43.57 -21.91 4.50
C THR A 66 43.30 -20.76 5.47
N LYS A 67 44.09 -19.69 5.44
CA LYS A 67 43.93 -18.52 6.30
C LYS A 67 42.91 -17.57 5.67
N LEU A 68 41.64 -17.76 6.01
CA LEU A 68 40.52 -16.99 5.52
C LEU A 68 39.76 -16.38 6.70
N THR A 69 39.73 -15.07 6.75
CA THR A 69 38.98 -14.32 7.77
C THR A 69 37.63 -13.84 7.20
N ARG A 70 36.55 -14.20 7.87
CA ARG A 70 35.20 -13.79 7.47
C ARG A 70 34.95 -12.31 7.77
N ASP A 71 34.25 -11.63 6.88
CA ASP A 71 33.80 -10.26 7.10
C ASP A 71 32.92 -10.19 8.37
N PRO A 72 33.22 -9.32 9.35
CA PRO A 72 32.46 -9.22 10.59
C PRO A 72 31.16 -8.46 10.44
N ASP A 73 30.99 -7.68 9.38
CA ASP A 73 29.84 -6.79 9.17
C ASP A 73 28.60 -7.54 8.71
N THR A 74 27.46 -6.88 8.84
CA THR A 74 26.17 -7.36 8.35
C THR A 74 25.75 -6.59 7.11
N LEU A 75 24.91 -7.21 6.28
CA LEU A 75 24.30 -6.54 5.12
C LEU A 75 23.27 -5.49 5.56
N ASP A 76 23.23 -4.39 4.85
CA ASP A 76 22.18 -3.38 4.98
C ASP A 76 20.79 -4.01 4.78
N THR A 77 19.82 -3.58 5.56
CA THR A 77 18.42 -4.01 5.46
C THR A 77 17.87 -3.83 4.05
N TRP A 78 18.24 -2.74 3.37
CA TRP A 78 17.79 -2.48 2.00
C TRP A 78 18.28 -3.48 0.97
N PHE A 79 19.40 -4.17 1.24
CA PHE A 79 19.90 -5.22 0.37
C PHE A 79 18.91 -6.39 0.28
N SER A 80 18.43 -6.89 1.41
CA SER A 80 17.41 -7.96 1.43
C SER A 80 16.03 -7.46 1.03
N SER A 81 15.67 -6.22 1.37
CA SER A 81 14.41 -5.63 0.94
C SER A 81 14.28 -5.55 -0.59
N ALA A 82 15.38 -5.30 -1.29
CA ALA A 82 15.40 -5.29 -2.75
C ALA A 82 15.15 -6.67 -3.38
N LEU A 83 15.41 -7.75 -2.66
CA LEU A 83 15.21 -9.13 -3.12
C LEU A 83 13.78 -9.63 -2.85
N TRP A 84 13.04 -8.99 -1.96
CA TRP A 84 11.74 -9.45 -1.47
C TRP A 84 10.73 -9.80 -2.58
N PRO A 85 10.55 -9.01 -3.66
CA PRO A 85 9.52 -9.25 -4.67
C PRO A 85 9.59 -10.61 -5.36
N PHE A 86 10.76 -11.26 -5.37
CA PHE A 86 10.98 -12.54 -6.02
C PHE A 86 11.55 -13.61 -5.08
N SER A 87 12.32 -13.24 -4.04
CA SER A 87 12.92 -14.21 -3.12
C SER A 87 11.88 -14.97 -2.30
N THR A 88 10.78 -14.32 -1.90
CA THR A 88 9.67 -14.93 -1.18
C THR A 88 8.84 -15.89 -2.03
N LEU A 89 8.97 -15.80 -3.35
CA LEU A 89 8.27 -16.64 -4.32
C LEU A 89 9.09 -17.86 -4.77
N GLY A 90 10.20 -18.13 -4.08
CA GLY A 90 11.02 -19.31 -4.29
C GLY A 90 12.28 -19.11 -5.13
N TRP A 91 12.58 -17.87 -5.59
CA TRP A 91 13.88 -17.61 -6.24
C TRP A 91 15.04 -17.97 -5.29
N PRO A 92 16.15 -18.59 -5.76
CA PRO A 92 16.59 -18.72 -7.15
C PRO A 92 16.09 -19.96 -7.91
N ASN A 93 15.13 -20.70 -7.37
CA ASN A 93 14.49 -21.77 -8.12
C ASN A 93 13.54 -21.18 -9.17
N GLU A 94 13.97 -21.07 -10.42
CA GLU A 94 13.18 -20.54 -11.52
C GLU A 94 11.96 -21.40 -11.88
N ASP A 95 11.92 -22.65 -11.41
CA ASP A 95 10.80 -23.57 -11.60
C ASP A 95 9.70 -23.47 -10.53
N SER A 96 9.88 -22.60 -9.52
CA SER A 96 8.84 -22.34 -8.54
C SER A 96 7.54 -21.92 -9.21
N ALA A 97 6.43 -22.59 -8.82
CA ALA A 97 5.10 -22.27 -9.34
C ALA A 97 4.67 -20.85 -8.95
N ASP A 98 4.96 -20.44 -7.70
CA ASP A 98 4.64 -19.12 -7.19
C ASP A 98 5.41 -18.02 -7.94
N LEU A 99 6.71 -18.26 -8.22
CA LEU A 99 7.51 -17.31 -8.98
C LEU A 99 6.98 -17.13 -10.41
N LYS A 100 6.59 -18.22 -11.06
CA LYS A 100 6.04 -18.18 -12.43
C LYS A 100 4.68 -17.49 -12.50
N TYR A 101 3.87 -17.59 -11.44
CA TYR A 101 2.53 -17.05 -11.40
C TYR A 101 2.46 -15.59 -10.89
N PHE A 102 3.19 -15.27 -9.82
CA PHE A 102 3.08 -13.98 -9.14
C PHE A 102 4.14 -12.94 -9.53
N TYR A 103 5.18 -13.35 -10.28
CA TYR A 103 6.23 -12.44 -10.68
C TYR A 103 6.29 -12.26 -12.20
N PRO A 104 6.34 -11.03 -12.75
CA PRO A 104 6.29 -9.73 -12.06
C PRO A 104 4.96 -9.45 -11.37
N THR A 105 5.02 -8.64 -10.31
CA THR A 105 3.83 -8.18 -9.57
C THR A 105 3.21 -6.96 -10.28
N ASN A 106 1.87 -6.84 -10.28
CA ASN A 106 1.19 -5.75 -10.98
C ASN A 106 1.48 -4.39 -10.36
N THR A 107 1.33 -4.26 -9.03
CA THR A 107 1.40 -2.97 -8.36
C THR A 107 2.25 -3.02 -7.10
N LEU A 108 3.16 -2.04 -6.99
CA LEU A 108 3.84 -1.70 -5.74
C LEU A 108 3.24 -0.42 -5.17
N VAL A 109 2.80 -0.47 -3.92
CA VAL A 109 2.37 0.72 -3.17
C VAL A 109 3.45 1.07 -2.16
N THR A 110 4.01 2.29 -2.23
CA THR A 110 5.15 2.68 -1.40
C THR A 110 5.22 4.18 -1.15
N GLY A 111 5.97 4.59 -0.12
CA GLY A 111 6.38 5.98 0.06
C GLY A 111 7.41 6.42 -0.99
N TYR A 112 7.52 7.70 -1.21
CA TYR A 112 8.43 8.25 -2.23
C TYR A 112 9.92 8.06 -1.92
N ASP A 113 10.28 7.77 -0.68
CA ASP A 113 11.64 7.53 -0.20
C ASP A 113 12.07 6.05 -0.24
N MET A 114 11.19 5.15 -0.70
CA MET A 114 11.40 3.69 -0.65
C MET A 114 11.43 3.01 -2.03
N ILE A 115 11.72 3.75 -3.10
CA ILE A 115 11.65 3.23 -4.48
C ILE A 115 12.99 2.61 -4.88
N PHE A 116 13.25 1.33 -4.56
CA PHE A 116 14.49 0.65 -4.96
C PHE A 116 14.30 -0.77 -5.53
N SER A 117 14.90 -0.98 -6.64
CA SER A 117 15.69 -2.04 -7.32
C SER A 117 15.30 -3.52 -7.10
N GLY A 118 14.47 -4.06 -8.01
CA GLY A 118 14.41 -5.52 -8.25
C GLY A 118 14.89 -5.93 -9.65
N LEU A 119 15.18 -4.97 -10.54
CA LEU A 119 15.46 -5.23 -11.96
C LEU A 119 16.79 -5.96 -12.23
N ALA A 120 17.80 -5.78 -11.37
CA ALA A 120 19.16 -6.23 -11.63
C ALA A 120 19.33 -7.76 -11.60
N TYR A 121 18.49 -8.47 -10.85
CA TYR A 121 18.66 -9.91 -10.60
C TYR A 121 17.86 -10.80 -11.53
N THR A 122 16.70 -10.35 -11.99
CA THR A 122 15.79 -11.18 -12.78
C THR A 122 15.73 -10.79 -14.27
N GLY A 123 16.31 -9.65 -14.63
CA GLY A 123 16.26 -9.10 -15.98
C GLY A 123 14.85 -8.61 -16.40
N LYS A 124 13.88 -8.66 -15.49
CA LYS A 124 12.49 -8.21 -15.72
C LYS A 124 12.13 -7.08 -14.75
N ALA A 125 11.27 -6.18 -15.21
CA ALA A 125 10.67 -5.18 -14.33
C ALA A 125 9.85 -5.90 -13.24
N PRO A 126 10.09 -5.62 -11.94
CA PRO A 126 9.41 -6.33 -10.86
C PRO A 126 7.95 -5.93 -10.68
N PHE A 127 7.54 -4.77 -11.20
CA PHE A 127 6.20 -4.20 -11.10
C PHE A 127 5.81 -3.49 -12.39
N ASP A 128 4.51 -3.50 -12.72
CA ASP A 128 3.98 -2.71 -13.84
C ASP A 128 3.71 -1.28 -13.42
N THR A 129 3.16 -1.11 -12.21
CA THR A 129 2.81 0.20 -11.65
C THR A 129 3.40 0.39 -10.27
N VAL A 130 3.95 1.58 -10.02
CA VAL A 130 4.40 2.03 -8.71
C VAL A 130 3.48 3.17 -8.25
N CYS A 131 2.59 2.86 -7.32
CA CYS A 131 1.71 3.84 -6.69
C CYS A 131 2.40 4.45 -5.48
N ILE A 132 2.69 5.75 -5.56
CA ILE A 132 3.38 6.49 -4.51
C ILE A 132 2.35 7.14 -3.60
N HIS A 133 2.37 6.80 -2.32
CA HIS A 133 1.60 7.50 -1.29
C HIS A 133 2.46 8.54 -0.58
N GLY A 134 1.80 9.57 -0.03
CA GLY A 134 2.46 10.51 0.87
C GLY A 134 2.62 9.94 2.28
N ILE A 135 3.35 10.65 3.12
CA ILE A 135 3.47 10.32 4.55
C ILE A 135 2.44 11.07 5.38
N VAL A 136 2.07 10.48 6.50
CA VAL A 136 1.22 11.15 7.49
C VAL A 136 2.09 12.04 8.36
N ARG A 137 1.74 13.31 8.43
CA ARG A 137 2.40 14.35 9.23
C ARG A 137 1.54 14.70 10.45
N ASP A 138 2.15 15.30 11.45
CA ASP A 138 1.41 15.82 12.60
C ASP A 138 0.46 16.97 12.20
N SER A 139 -0.35 17.44 13.13
CA SER A 139 -1.32 18.53 12.91
C SER A 139 -0.69 19.83 12.44
N GLN A 140 0.61 20.04 12.75
CA GLN A 140 1.39 21.20 12.32
C GLN A 140 2.09 20.98 10.96
N GLY A 141 1.98 19.78 10.38
CA GLY A 141 2.61 19.43 9.11
C GLY A 141 4.06 18.97 9.23
N ARG A 142 4.58 18.70 10.43
CA ARG A 142 5.93 18.20 10.64
C ARG A 142 5.97 16.68 10.44
N LYS A 143 7.09 16.16 9.94
CA LYS A 143 7.31 14.70 9.85
C LYS A 143 7.31 14.12 11.27
N MET A 144 6.54 13.05 11.48
CA MET A 144 6.53 12.33 12.74
C MET A 144 7.85 11.60 12.95
N SER A 145 8.44 11.73 14.13
CA SER A 145 9.68 11.02 14.49
C SER A 145 9.72 10.72 15.99
N LYS A 146 10.45 9.66 16.33
CA LYS A 146 10.67 9.29 17.74
C LYS A 146 11.38 10.39 18.53
N SER A 147 12.31 11.10 17.88
CA SER A 147 13.08 12.19 18.53
C SER A 147 12.24 13.42 18.84
N LEU A 148 11.18 13.68 18.07
CA LEU A 148 10.26 14.80 18.34
C LEU A 148 9.10 14.43 19.26
N GLY A 149 8.91 13.14 19.54
CA GLY A 149 7.80 12.68 20.38
C GLY A 149 6.41 13.03 19.83
N ASN A 150 6.31 13.32 18.54
CA ASN A 150 5.08 13.73 17.86
C ASN A 150 4.42 12.57 17.07
N GLY A 151 4.88 11.34 17.30
CA GLY A 151 4.28 10.15 16.72
C GLY A 151 2.90 9.89 17.33
N ILE A 152 1.99 9.40 16.52
CA ILE A 152 0.65 8.99 16.94
C ILE A 152 0.60 7.47 16.82
N ASP A 153 0.26 6.80 17.92
CA ASP A 153 0.09 5.35 17.91
C ASP A 153 -1.25 5.00 17.25
N PRO A 154 -1.25 4.30 16.12
CA PRO A 154 -2.48 3.88 15.47
C PRO A 154 -3.34 2.96 16.34
N LEU A 155 -2.77 2.19 17.26
CA LEU A 155 -3.53 1.32 18.16
C LEU A 155 -4.32 2.10 19.19
N GLU A 156 -3.78 3.21 19.70
CA GLU A 156 -4.53 4.11 20.59
C GLU A 156 -5.70 4.77 19.85
N VAL A 157 -5.48 5.21 18.61
CA VAL A 157 -6.55 5.77 17.77
C VAL A 157 -7.64 4.72 17.49
N ILE A 158 -7.25 3.49 17.19
CA ILE A 158 -8.18 2.38 16.96
C ILE A 158 -8.99 2.07 18.22
N ALA A 159 -8.37 2.07 19.40
CA ALA A 159 -9.05 1.86 20.67
C ALA A 159 -10.11 2.92 20.94
N GLN A 160 -9.86 4.17 20.54
CA GLN A 160 -10.75 5.31 20.80
C GLN A 160 -11.86 5.46 19.74
N TYR A 161 -11.54 5.28 18.46
CA TYR A 161 -12.43 5.61 17.33
C TYR A 161 -12.86 4.42 16.50
N GLY A 162 -12.19 3.27 16.63
CA GLY A 162 -12.38 2.09 15.80
C GLY A 162 -11.45 2.04 14.58
N ALA A 163 -11.17 0.83 14.12
CA ALA A 163 -10.27 0.59 12.98
C ALA A 163 -10.81 1.18 11.67
N ASP A 164 -12.11 1.08 11.44
CA ASP A 164 -12.74 1.58 10.22
C ASP A 164 -12.64 3.10 10.10
N ALA A 165 -12.80 3.81 11.24
CA ALA A 165 -12.65 5.26 11.28
C ALA A 165 -11.24 5.71 10.89
N LEU A 166 -10.21 5.07 11.45
CA LEU A 166 -8.82 5.37 11.11
C LEU A 166 -8.54 5.05 9.64
N ARG A 167 -8.92 3.86 9.18
CA ARG A 167 -8.69 3.42 7.79
C ARG A 167 -9.38 4.32 6.78
N PHE A 168 -10.64 4.68 7.02
CA PHE A 168 -11.39 5.57 6.16
C PHE A 168 -10.76 6.96 6.12
N MET A 169 -10.39 7.53 7.27
CA MET A 169 -9.73 8.84 7.33
C MET A 169 -8.41 8.87 6.56
N LEU A 170 -7.62 7.78 6.59
CA LEU A 170 -6.35 7.68 5.85
C LEU A 170 -6.56 7.64 4.34
N VAL A 171 -7.71 7.15 3.87
CA VAL A 171 -8.04 7.09 2.43
C VAL A 171 -8.78 8.35 2.00
N ASP A 172 -9.74 8.81 2.81
CA ASP A 172 -10.56 9.98 2.48
C ASP A 172 -9.70 11.25 2.40
N GLY A 173 -9.76 11.93 1.28
CA GLY A 173 -8.93 13.10 0.99
C GLY A 173 -7.45 12.79 0.70
N SER A 174 -7.06 11.51 0.59
CA SER A 174 -5.73 11.14 0.11
C SER A 174 -5.57 11.49 -1.37
N THR A 175 -4.38 11.96 -1.71
CA THR A 175 -4.00 12.22 -3.11
C THR A 175 -2.66 11.54 -3.35
N PRO A 176 -2.50 10.73 -4.40
CA PRO A 176 -1.25 10.05 -4.68
C PRO A 176 -0.04 10.99 -4.63
N GLY A 177 1.00 10.59 -3.91
CA GLY A 177 2.26 11.32 -3.77
C GLY A 177 2.22 12.59 -2.92
N ASN A 178 1.11 12.92 -2.28
CA ASN A 178 1.00 14.07 -1.40
C ASN A 178 0.91 13.63 0.06
N ASP A 179 1.64 14.36 0.92
CA ASP A 179 1.55 14.16 2.36
C ASP A 179 0.20 14.63 2.92
N MET A 180 -0.27 13.94 3.92
CA MET A 180 -1.48 14.33 4.63
C MET A 180 -1.17 14.69 6.09
N ARG A 181 -1.98 15.58 6.67
CA ARG A 181 -1.91 15.90 8.11
C ARG A 181 -2.88 15.04 8.87
N TYR A 182 -2.42 14.47 9.96
CA TYR A 182 -3.30 13.86 10.94
C TYR A 182 -4.08 14.94 11.67
N ILE A 183 -5.39 14.87 11.60
CA ILE A 183 -6.32 15.76 12.28
C ILE A 183 -7.37 14.90 12.98
N GLU A 184 -7.38 14.90 14.29
CA GLU A 184 -8.27 14.06 15.10
C GLU A 184 -9.75 14.22 14.74
N LYS A 185 -10.19 15.46 14.49
CA LYS A 185 -11.56 15.73 14.02
C LYS A 185 -11.94 15.00 12.73
N LYS A 186 -10.97 14.68 11.86
CA LYS A 186 -11.25 13.89 10.66
C LYS A 186 -11.49 12.42 10.98
N VAL A 187 -10.79 11.87 12.00
CA VAL A 187 -11.05 10.51 12.48
C VAL A 187 -12.44 10.43 13.12
N GLU A 188 -12.80 11.43 13.91
CA GLU A 188 -14.14 11.55 14.49
C GLU A 188 -15.24 11.64 13.41
N ALA A 189 -15.03 12.44 12.38
CA ALA A 189 -15.95 12.53 11.25
C ALA A 189 -16.09 11.18 10.53
N ALA A 190 -14.98 10.46 10.31
CA ALA A 190 -14.98 9.12 9.72
C ALA A 190 -15.75 8.10 10.60
N ARG A 191 -15.59 8.15 11.92
CA ARG A 191 -16.39 7.34 12.86
C ARG A 191 -17.88 7.67 12.74
N ASN A 192 -18.22 8.94 12.67
CA ASN A 192 -19.63 9.37 12.54
C ASN A 192 -20.23 8.90 11.22
N PHE A 193 -19.45 8.89 10.14
CA PHE A 193 -19.87 8.30 8.85
C PHE A 193 -20.13 6.79 8.96
N ALA A 194 -19.19 6.04 9.56
CA ALA A 194 -19.38 4.61 9.79
C ALA A 194 -20.63 4.32 10.64
N ASN A 195 -20.86 5.10 11.70
CA ASN A 195 -22.06 5.00 12.53
C ASN A 195 -23.34 5.35 11.75
N LYS A 196 -23.32 6.35 10.86
CA LYS A 196 -24.47 6.68 10.03
C LYS A 196 -24.83 5.53 9.10
N LEU A 197 -23.83 4.92 8.44
CA LEU A 197 -24.02 3.74 7.60
C LEU A 197 -24.60 2.56 8.40
N TRP A 198 -24.05 2.29 9.57
CA TRP A 198 -24.55 1.25 10.48
C TRP A 198 -26.02 1.47 10.85
N ASN A 199 -26.36 2.68 11.29
CA ASN A 199 -27.74 3.01 11.69
C ASN A 199 -28.71 2.96 10.51
N ALA A 200 -28.29 3.41 9.33
CA ALA A 200 -29.11 3.29 8.10
C ALA A 200 -29.38 1.82 7.74
N THR A 201 -28.32 0.97 7.79
CA THR A 201 -28.46 -0.47 7.56
C THR A 201 -29.38 -1.13 8.60
N ARG A 202 -29.19 -0.80 9.88
CA ARG A 202 -30.04 -1.29 10.96
C ARG A 202 -31.50 -0.87 10.76
N PHE A 203 -31.75 0.35 10.36
CA PHE A 203 -33.10 0.83 10.05
C PHE A 203 -33.75 -0.01 8.94
N VAL A 204 -33.03 -0.28 7.86
CA VAL A 204 -33.52 -1.14 6.77
C VAL A 204 -33.86 -2.53 7.29
N LEU A 205 -32.92 -3.17 7.98
CA LEU A 205 -33.10 -4.53 8.51
C LEU A 205 -34.30 -4.67 9.46
N MET A 206 -34.57 -3.64 10.25
CA MET A 206 -35.72 -3.64 11.17
C MET A 206 -37.07 -3.50 10.47
N ASN A 207 -37.09 -3.09 9.22
CA ASN A 207 -38.29 -2.92 8.41
C ASN A 207 -38.45 -4.01 7.33
N LEU A 208 -37.57 -4.99 7.31
CA LEU A 208 -37.71 -6.17 6.42
C LEU A 208 -38.65 -7.20 7.07
N PRO A 209 -39.54 -7.86 6.29
CA PRO A 209 -40.33 -8.97 6.78
C PRO A 209 -39.44 -10.17 7.15
N GLU A 210 -39.91 -11.03 8.06
CA GLU A 210 -39.15 -12.19 8.54
C GLU A 210 -38.80 -13.20 7.43
N ASP A 211 -39.63 -13.26 6.40
CA ASP A 211 -39.49 -14.14 5.24
C ASP A 211 -38.84 -13.43 4.02
N PHE A 212 -38.17 -12.29 4.24
CA PHE A 212 -37.52 -11.55 3.17
C PHE A 212 -36.38 -12.35 2.54
N GLU A 213 -36.48 -12.59 1.24
CA GLU A 213 -35.40 -13.14 0.43
C GLU A 213 -34.72 -12.03 -0.38
N PRO A 214 -33.37 -11.90 -0.27
CA PRO A 214 -32.64 -10.92 -1.07
C PRO A 214 -32.76 -11.20 -2.56
N GLY A 215 -33.06 -10.18 -3.34
CA GLY A 215 -33.16 -10.29 -4.79
C GLY A 215 -33.19 -8.91 -5.48
N LEU A 216 -33.05 -8.93 -6.78
CA LEU A 216 -33.27 -7.71 -7.56
C LEU A 216 -34.76 -7.40 -7.61
N PRO A 217 -35.18 -6.15 -7.33
CA PRO A 217 -36.59 -5.77 -7.39
C PRO A 217 -37.10 -5.86 -8.82
N CYS A 218 -38.39 -6.24 -8.98
CA CYS A 218 -39.04 -6.18 -10.27
C CYS A 218 -39.15 -4.71 -10.74
N GLU A 219 -38.70 -4.42 -11.96
CA GLU A 219 -38.65 -3.05 -12.47
C GLU A 219 -40.04 -2.38 -12.51
N GLU A 220 -41.09 -3.15 -12.72
CA GLU A 220 -42.49 -2.69 -12.77
C GLU A 220 -42.99 -2.20 -11.41
N LEU A 221 -42.41 -2.67 -10.32
CA LEU A 221 -42.75 -2.28 -8.95
C LEU A 221 -41.99 -1.04 -8.46
N LEU A 222 -40.97 -0.61 -9.19
CA LEU A 222 -40.13 0.54 -8.81
C LEU A 222 -40.86 1.85 -9.13
N ASP A 223 -40.99 2.69 -8.12
CA ASP A 223 -41.46 4.05 -8.31
C ASP A 223 -40.34 5.00 -8.80
N MET A 224 -40.66 6.27 -8.93
CA MET A 224 -39.69 7.27 -9.41
C MET A 224 -38.52 7.45 -8.45
N SER A 225 -38.76 7.36 -7.15
CA SER A 225 -37.70 7.53 -6.14
C SER A 225 -36.74 6.33 -6.11
N ASP A 226 -37.28 5.12 -6.33
CA ASP A 226 -36.49 3.91 -6.43
C ASP A 226 -35.59 3.93 -7.68
N LYS A 227 -36.14 4.30 -8.82
CA LYS A 227 -35.41 4.45 -10.08
C LYS A 227 -34.32 5.54 -9.97
N TRP A 228 -34.64 6.63 -9.28
CA TRP A 228 -33.71 7.73 -9.04
C TRP A 228 -32.53 7.28 -8.19
N VAL A 229 -32.73 6.62 -7.03
CA VAL A 229 -31.61 6.17 -6.17
C VAL A 229 -30.76 5.10 -6.83
N LEU A 230 -31.38 4.16 -7.56
CA LEU A 230 -30.65 3.13 -8.33
C LEU A 230 -29.81 3.75 -9.44
N THR A 231 -30.34 4.75 -10.14
CA THR A 231 -29.58 5.50 -11.15
C THR A 231 -28.37 6.20 -10.51
N LYS A 232 -28.57 6.87 -9.35
CA LYS A 232 -27.49 7.52 -8.61
C LYS A 232 -26.43 6.52 -8.13
N LEU A 233 -26.86 5.36 -7.63
CA LEU A 233 -25.95 4.28 -7.20
C LEU A 233 -25.09 3.79 -8.37
N ASN A 234 -25.69 3.52 -9.52
CA ASN A 234 -24.95 3.08 -10.72
C ASN A 234 -23.95 4.14 -11.21
N GLN A 235 -24.33 5.42 -11.19
CA GLN A 235 -23.44 6.52 -11.53
C GLN A 235 -22.23 6.59 -10.58
N VAL A 236 -22.47 6.46 -9.28
CA VAL A 236 -21.41 6.48 -8.26
C VAL A 236 -20.53 5.25 -8.37
N ALA A 237 -21.10 4.05 -8.55
CA ALA A 237 -20.34 2.82 -8.74
C ALA A 237 -19.40 2.91 -9.94
N GLY A 238 -19.88 3.37 -11.08
CA GLY A 238 -19.05 3.59 -12.27
C GLY A 238 -17.93 4.61 -12.01
N ALA A 239 -18.25 5.75 -11.41
CA ALA A 239 -17.27 6.78 -11.12
C ALA A 239 -16.24 6.36 -10.04
N MET A 240 -16.63 5.50 -9.09
CA MET A 240 -15.69 4.92 -8.12
C MET A 240 -14.74 3.93 -8.79
N THR A 241 -15.27 3.04 -9.63
CA THR A 241 -14.44 2.09 -10.39
C THR A 241 -13.39 2.84 -11.21
N ASP A 242 -13.81 3.84 -11.94
CA ASP A 242 -12.91 4.67 -12.75
C ASP A 242 -11.81 5.34 -11.90
N ASN A 243 -12.17 5.96 -10.76
CA ASN A 243 -11.18 6.54 -9.86
C ASN A 243 -10.24 5.49 -9.26
N LEU A 244 -10.73 4.31 -8.88
CA LEU A 244 -9.89 3.24 -8.32
C LEU A 244 -8.91 2.69 -9.35
N GLU A 245 -9.31 2.53 -10.60
CA GLU A 245 -8.43 2.11 -11.69
C GLU A 245 -7.32 3.13 -11.99
N HIS A 246 -7.58 4.41 -11.68
CA HIS A 246 -6.58 5.48 -11.77
C HIS A 246 -5.81 5.74 -10.46
N TYR A 247 -5.98 4.87 -9.45
CA TYR A 247 -5.36 5.02 -8.11
C TYR A 247 -5.79 6.28 -7.34
N GLU A 248 -6.93 6.86 -7.68
CA GLU A 248 -7.51 8.04 -7.04
C GLU A 248 -8.44 7.65 -5.88
N MET A 249 -7.92 6.88 -4.93
CA MET A 249 -8.68 6.28 -3.82
C MET A 249 -9.43 7.32 -2.97
N GLY A 250 -8.84 8.49 -2.74
CA GLY A 250 -9.49 9.57 -1.99
C GLY A 250 -10.72 10.13 -2.71
N LEU A 251 -10.69 10.25 -4.04
CA LEU A 251 -11.85 10.68 -4.83
C LEU A 251 -12.94 9.61 -4.83
N ALA A 252 -12.58 8.34 -4.92
CA ALA A 252 -13.53 7.24 -4.80
C ALA A 252 -14.22 7.24 -3.43
N ALA A 253 -13.47 7.40 -2.33
CA ALA A 253 -13.99 7.50 -0.98
C ALA A 253 -14.94 8.69 -0.80
N ALA A 254 -14.59 9.86 -1.31
CA ALA A 254 -15.44 11.05 -1.26
C ALA A 254 -16.77 10.84 -1.99
N LYS A 255 -16.76 10.18 -3.16
CA LYS A 255 -17.98 9.90 -3.94
C LYS A 255 -18.94 8.98 -3.20
N ILE A 256 -18.45 7.89 -2.61
CA ILE A 256 -19.33 6.98 -1.86
C ILE A 256 -19.82 7.62 -0.57
N ASN A 257 -18.99 8.42 0.10
CA ASN A 257 -19.38 9.15 1.28
C ASN A 257 -20.57 10.09 0.98
N SER A 258 -20.44 10.94 -0.04
CA SER A 258 -21.53 11.85 -0.45
C SER A 258 -22.79 11.09 -0.89
N PHE A 259 -22.64 9.99 -1.62
CA PHE A 259 -23.81 9.19 -2.00
C PHE A 259 -24.54 8.62 -0.78
N ILE A 260 -23.81 7.98 0.15
CA ILE A 260 -24.43 7.38 1.33
C ILE A 260 -25.04 8.44 2.22
N TRP A 261 -24.30 9.54 2.47
CA TRP A 261 -24.76 10.58 3.39
C TRP A 261 -25.90 11.39 2.80
N ASP A 262 -25.66 12.05 1.67
CA ASP A 262 -26.56 13.07 1.13
C ASP A 262 -27.73 12.46 0.34
N VAL A 263 -27.46 11.41 -0.47
CA VAL A 263 -28.46 10.84 -1.38
C VAL A 263 -29.27 9.74 -0.69
N TYR A 264 -28.57 8.74 -0.14
CA TYR A 264 -29.23 7.57 0.42
C TYR A 264 -29.88 7.87 1.78
N CYS A 265 -29.11 8.40 2.74
CA CYS A 265 -29.60 8.62 4.09
C CYS A 265 -30.51 9.85 4.21
N ASP A 266 -30.10 11.00 3.65
CA ASP A 266 -30.82 12.24 3.86
C ASP A 266 -32.06 12.38 2.94
N TRP A 267 -32.05 11.70 1.78
CA TRP A 267 -33.18 11.76 0.87
C TRP A 267 -33.94 10.44 0.74
N PHE A 268 -33.28 9.38 0.26
CA PHE A 268 -34.02 8.17 -0.13
C PHE A 268 -34.68 7.49 1.07
N ILE A 269 -33.98 7.33 2.19
CA ILE A 269 -34.55 6.73 3.40
C ILE A 269 -35.75 7.55 3.89
N GLU A 270 -35.66 8.88 3.89
CA GLU A 270 -36.77 9.73 4.33
C GLU A 270 -37.98 9.64 3.40
N ILE A 271 -37.74 9.56 2.08
CA ILE A 271 -38.82 9.36 1.11
C ILE A 271 -39.46 7.97 1.26
N ALA A 272 -38.68 6.95 1.63
CA ALA A 272 -39.18 5.58 1.78
C ALA A 272 -39.97 5.37 3.08
N LYS A 273 -39.74 6.13 4.15
CA LYS A 273 -40.38 5.97 5.46
C LYS A 273 -41.94 5.92 5.37
N PRO A 274 -42.64 6.81 4.65
CA PRO A 274 -44.10 6.73 4.53
C PRO A 274 -44.59 5.44 3.88
N ARG A 275 -43.77 4.74 3.14
CA ARG A 275 -44.11 3.48 2.44
C ARG A 275 -43.88 2.23 3.33
N LEU A 276 -43.25 2.38 4.46
CA LEU A 276 -42.96 1.30 5.40
C LEU A 276 -44.05 1.16 6.51
N ASN A 277 -45.01 2.06 6.55
CA ASN A 277 -46.11 2.08 7.53
C ASN A 277 -47.42 1.53 6.93
#